data_baee3f8c00b37e5c0644807f74c1bc71
#
_entry.id   baee3f8c00b37e5c0644807f74c1bc71
#
_cell.length_a   1.000
_cell.length_b   1.000
_cell.length_c   1.000
_cell.angle_alpha   90.00
_cell.angle_beta   90.00
_cell.angle_gamma   90.00
#
_symmetry.space_group_name_H-M   'P 1'
#
loop_
_entity.id
_entity.type
_entity.pdbx_description
1 polymer ?
#
loop_
_entity_poly.entity_id
_entity_poly.type
_entity_poly.pdbx_seq_one_letter_code
_entity_poly.pdbx_strand_id
1 'polypeptide(L)'
;MFSQKADELIFVFEGHPERLVVLCRPNLSTIYLHRNISRARTNSIGLFQFCLGCTIDAVDIARTDRIVTIILNNETRLVGFLYGSSPNLVQVNNASVILDAFKNPRALKKTSLDIPRDISNGLRLWHQSLLLQRPGESALQNVKRSFPQLGSLLARESLCRAGILPETTSHFIDDAAAERIRAAIRSIQHELTAPQPRLYTEPTHSSPSLSLIPLRSFTGCSAEIFDDINEAICKCLVELRTRDESSEEKKKLTNTLRRNLEHSRRALQALHTEAEAEGRASEYEFFASTLMTHISEVSLGMHDFTIKRGAEKVSIPLLPALSPAQNAQRYYEKAKRAKTAVNGIVSRTHHLTELIAKGDELLTRSEGLNSKSEIKEFMNEHSDDLKQFGLGPKNDSKRDLPFRVFIVDGGFEVWAGKSSANNDLLTLHYAKPRDFWFHARGGSGSHVVLKVDTAKGEPGKAAREQAASIAAFYSKMKKSGLVPVAMTQKRYVRKPKGSPPGSVVVEREKVIFAVPRLPPQEPQ
;
A
#
# COMPACT_ATOMS: atom_id res chain seq x y z
N MET A 1 22.69 -20.28 6.58
CA MET A 1 22.01 -19.03 7.01
C MET A 1 21.26 -18.43 5.86
N PHE A 2 20.10 -17.82 6.11
CA PHE A 2 19.29 -17.18 5.07
C PHE A 2 18.39 -16.09 5.64
N SER A 3 17.92 -15.19 4.79
CA SER A 3 16.90 -14.20 5.12
C SER A 3 15.72 -14.29 4.14
N GLN A 4 14.52 -14.03 4.63
CA GLN A 4 13.25 -13.98 3.87
C GLN A 4 12.53 -12.63 4.06
N LYS A 5 13.00 -11.81 5.01
CA LYS A 5 12.50 -10.47 5.32
C LYS A 5 13.66 -9.54 5.55
N ALA A 6 13.46 -8.27 5.30
CA ALA A 6 14.51 -7.25 5.36
C ALA A 6 15.21 -7.15 6.73
N ASP A 7 14.52 -7.54 7.81
CA ASP A 7 14.99 -7.36 9.19
C ASP A 7 15.25 -8.67 9.94
N GLU A 8 15.11 -9.83 9.29
CA GLU A 8 15.14 -11.13 9.95
C GLU A 8 16.19 -12.04 9.29
N LEU A 9 17.19 -12.47 10.06
CA LEU A 9 18.21 -13.42 9.65
C LEU A 9 18.03 -14.73 10.41
N ILE A 10 18.07 -15.87 9.70
CA ILE A 10 17.77 -17.19 10.22
C ILE A 10 18.99 -18.10 10.09
N PHE A 11 19.41 -18.66 11.22
CA PHE A 11 20.47 -19.65 11.29
C PHE A 11 19.87 -21.05 11.36
N VAL A 12 20.44 -21.95 10.57
CA VAL A 12 20.09 -23.37 10.56
C VAL A 12 21.29 -24.13 11.09
N PHE A 13 21.09 -24.92 12.12
CA PHE A 13 22.09 -25.81 12.69
C PHE A 13 21.81 -27.24 12.23
N GLU A 14 22.86 -27.97 11.89
CA GLU A 14 22.74 -29.36 11.49
C GLU A 14 22.32 -30.23 12.69
N GLY A 15 21.37 -31.13 12.48
CA GLY A 15 20.84 -32.01 13.54
C GLY A 15 19.92 -31.32 14.56
N HIS A 16 19.72 -30.00 14.49
CA HIS A 16 18.84 -29.28 15.42
C HIS A 16 17.50 -28.87 14.78
N PRO A 17 16.36 -29.13 15.45
CA PRO A 17 15.06 -28.72 14.94
C PRO A 17 14.83 -27.20 15.06
N GLU A 18 15.49 -26.56 16.03
CA GLU A 18 15.35 -25.14 16.30
C GLU A 18 16.21 -24.31 15.37
N ARG A 19 15.74 -23.10 15.05
CA ARG A 19 16.42 -22.09 14.26
C ARG A 19 16.70 -20.88 15.12
N LEU A 20 17.94 -20.38 15.10
CA LEU A 20 18.25 -19.12 15.74
C LEU A 20 17.82 -18.00 14.81
N VAL A 21 17.00 -17.11 15.32
CA VAL A 21 16.51 -15.94 14.59
C VAL A 21 17.13 -14.68 15.19
N VAL A 22 17.79 -13.90 14.34
CA VAL A 22 18.29 -12.57 14.71
C VAL A 22 17.39 -11.53 14.04
N LEU A 23 16.62 -10.82 14.85
CA LEU A 23 15.75 -9.74 14.39
C LEU A 23 16.49 -8.40 14.57
N CYS A 24 16.76 -7.74 13.44
CA CYS A 24 17.45 -6.45 13.39
C CYS A 24 16.47 -5.32 13.02
N ARG A 25 15.38 -5.15 13.79
CA ARG A 25 14.39 -4.09 13.58
C ARG A 25 14.64 -2.94 14.56
N PRO A 26 14.62 -1.66 14.14
CA PRO A 26 14.67 -0.54 15.06
C PRO A 26 13.64 -0.69 16.19
N ASN A 27 14.02 -0.40 17.42
CA ASN A 27 13.22 -0.55 18.64
C ASN A 27 12.76 -1.98 19.01
N LEU A 28 13.07 -3.00 18.19
CA LEU A 28 12.71 -4.39 18.44
C LEU A 28 13.81 -5.33 17.93
N SER A 29 15.04 -5.16 18.44
CA SER A 29 16.16 -6.04 18.11
C SER A 29 16.26 -7.14 19.14
N THR A 30 16.28 -8.39 18.71
CA THR A 30 16.38 -9.54 19.60
C THR A 30 16.95 -10.77 18.90
N ILE A 31 17.43 -11.72 19.71
CA ILE A 31 17.84 -13.06 19.26
C ILE A 31 16.98 -14.07 20.01
N TYR A 32 16.40 -15.04 19.29
CA TYR A 32 15.54 -16.05 19.88
C TYR A 32 15.54 -17.35 19.07
N LEU A 33 15.14 -18.43 19.70
CA LEU A 33 14.96 -19.73 19.07
C LEU A 33 13.52 -19.91 18.60
N HIS A 34 13.37 -20.52 17.42
CA HIS A 34 12.06 -20.82 16.85
C HIS A 34 12.07 -22.18 16.14
N ARG A 35 11.05 -23.02 16.44
CA ARG A 35 11.01 -24.41 15.96
C ARG A 35 10.54 -24.59 14.52
N ASN A 36 9.61 -23.79 14.04
CA ASN A 36 8.86 -24.07 12.82
C ASN A 36 9.16 -23.08 11.66
N ILE A 37 10.42 -22.71 11.45
CA ILE A 37 10.80 -21.88 10.31
C ILE A 37 11.41 -22.73 9.22
N SER A 38 10.76 -22.76 8.04
CA SER A 38 11.29 -23.34 6.82
C SER A 38 11.73 -22.27 5.83
N ARG A 39 12.71 -22.60 5.01
CA ARG A 39 13.15 -21.70 3.94
C ARG A 39 12.15 -21.69 2.80
N ALA A 40 11.67 -20.52 2.43
CA ALA A 40 10.77 -20.34 1.29
C ALA A 40 11.49 -20.61 -0.04
N ARG A 41 10.76 -21.15 -1.02
CA ARG A 41 11.29 -21.43 -2.37
C ARG A 41 11.59 -20.15 -3.17
N THR A 42 10.87 -19.07 -2.88
CA THR A 42 11.01 -17.76 -3.51
C THR A 42 11.24 -16.69 -2.45
N ASN A 43 11.85 -15.56 -2.81
CA ASN A 43 12.13 -14.43 -1.92
C ASN A 43 13.00 -14.80 -0.70
N SER A 44 13.95 -15.72 -0.87
CA SER A 44 14.90 -16.14 0.14
C SER A 44 16.32 -16.00 -0.39
N ILE A 45 17.18 -15.33 0.38
CA ILE A 45 18.59 -15.12 0.04
C ILE A 45 19.49 -15.79 1.06
N GLY A 46 20.52 -16.51 0.58
CA GLY A 46 21.60 -17.03 1.42
C GLY A 46 22.61 -15.93 1.75
N LEU A 47 23.05 -15.88 3.00
CA LEU A 47 23.98 -14.87 3.53
C LEU A 47 25.10 -15.55 4.32
N PHE A 48 26.21 -14.83 4.57
CA PHE A 48 27.32 -15.27 5.39
C PHE A 48 27.90 -16.61 4.94
N GLN A 49 28.30 -16.70 3.70
CA GLN A 49 28.82 -17.95 3.09
C GLN A 49 30.02 -18.54 3.85
N PHE A 50 30.88 -17.69 4.44
CA PHE A 50 32.05 -18.11 5.21
C PHE A 50 31.72 -18.75 6.57
N CYS A 51 30.45 -18.73 6.99
CA CYS A 51 30.01 -19.39 8.23
C CYS A 51 29.39 -20.77 7.97
N LEU A 52 29.29 -21.21 6.71
CA LEU A 52 28.69 -22.51 6.39
C LEU A 52 29.64 -23.65 6.81
N GLY A 53 29.10 -24.63 7.53
CA GLY A 53 29.85 -25.78 8.03
C GLY A 53 30.74 -25.47 9.26
N CYS A 54 30.68 -24.24 9.79
CA CYS A 54 31.42 -23.89 11.00
C CYS A 54 30.66 -24.31 12.26
N THR A 55 31.39 -24.56 13.34
CA THR A 55 30.86 -24.74 14.70
C THR A 55 30.99 -23.45 15.50
N ILE A 56 30.10 -23.29 16.47
CA ILE A 56 30.14 -22.20 17.46
C ILE A 56 31.03 -22.66 18.61
N ASP A 57 32.12 -21.92 18.85
CA ASP A 57 33.05 -22.21 19.95
C ASP A 57 32.64 -21.49 21.22
N ALA A 58 32.16 -20.24 21.10
CA ALA A 58 31.71 -19.45 22.24
C ALA A 58 30.70 -18.38 21.83
N VAL A 59 29.95 -17.90 22.81
CA VAL A 59 29.05 -16.75 22.70
C VAL A 59 29.33 -15.79 23.84
N ASP A 60 29.72 -14.56 23.49
CA ASP A 60 30.00 -13.49 24.42
C ASP A 60 28.99 -12.36 24.29
N ILE A 61 28.72 -11.68 25.42
CA ILE A 61 27.86 -10.50 25.49
C ILE A 61 28.65 -9.36 26.10
N ALA A 62 28.69 -8.21 25.42
CA ALA A 62 29.32 -7.04 25.95
C ALA A 62 28.62 -6.56 27.24
N ARG A 63 29.42 -6.17 28.25
CA ARG A 63 28.89 -5.73 29.54
C ARG A 63 28.29 -4.32 29.50
N THR A 64 28.70 -3.51 28.54
CA THR A 64 28.37 -2.08 28.46
C THR A 64 27.26 -1.74 27.49
N ASP A 65 26.98 -2.64 26.54
CA ASP A 65 25.90 -2.45 25.54
C ASP A 65 25.33 -3.79 25.05
N ARG A 66 24.30 -3.74 24.25
CA ARG A 66 23.60 -4.88 23.66
C ARG A 66 24.34 -5.39 22.42
N ILE A 67 25.57 -5.83 22.60
CA ILE A 67 26.44 -6.42 21.59
C ILE A 67 26.61 -7.90 21.91
N VAL A 68 26.25 -8.77 20.99
CA VAL A 68 26.44 -10.22 21.09
C VAL A 68 27.49 -10.63 20.08
N THR A 69 28.50 -11.39 20.54
CA THR A 69 29.57 -11.91 19.69
C THR A 69 29.50 -13.44 19.67
N ILE A 70 29.34 -14.03 18.52
CA ILE A 70 29.38 -15.48 18.29
C ILE A 70 30.73 -15.81 17.66
N ILE A 71 31.55 -16.59 18.34
CA ILE A 71 32.89 -16.99 17.92
C ILE A 71 32.78 -18.34 17.20
N LEU A 72 33.38 -18.43 16.01
CA LEU A 72 33.34 -19.62 15.17
C LEU A 72 34.73 -20.28 15.10
N ASN A 73 34.76 -21.61 14.88
CA ASN A 73 35.99 -22.41 14.79
C ASN A 73 36.91 -22.05 13.61
N ASN A 74 36.43 -21.22 12.66
CA ASN A 74 37.25 -20.73 11.55
C ASN A 74 37.89 -19.36 11.83
N GLU A 75 38.07 -19.00 13.11
CA GLU A 75 38.65 -17.75 13.57
C GLU A 75 37.87 -16.49 13.15
N THR A 76 36.64 -16.63 12.63
CA THR A 76 35.77 -15.49 12.38
C THR A 76 34.75 -15.31 13.51
N ARG A 77 34.22 -14.11 13.61
CA ARG A 77 33.23 -13.75 14.62
C ARG A 77 31.99 -13.12 13.95
N LEU A 78 30.81 -13.47 14.44
CA LEU A 78 29.59 -12.77 14.12
C LEU A 78 29.28 -11.79 15.25
N VAL A 79 29.20 -10.52 14.96
CA VAL A 79 28.96 -9.45 15.94
C VAL A 79 27.61 -8.82 15.64
N GLY A 80 26.68 -8.99 16.59
CA GLY A 80 25.33 -8.45 16.53
C GLY A 80 25.21 -7.17 17.36
N PHE A 81 24.89 -6.06 16.72
CA PHE A 81 24.55 -4.78 17.35
C PHE A 81 23.04 -4.68 17.49
N LEU A 82 22.51 -4.98 18.67
CA LEU A 82 21.06 -5.06 18.93
C LEU A 82 20.50 -3.76 19.53
N TYR A 83 20.97 -2.61 19.04
CA TYR A 83 20.60 -1.29 19.56
C TYR A 83 20.63 -0.21 18.47
N GLY A 84 20.11 0.97 18.82
CA GLY A 84 20.11 2.13 17.93
C GLY A 84 19.05 2.09 16.83
N SER A 85 19.16 3.01 15.90
CA SER A 85 18.25 3.14 14.76
C SER A 85 18.56 2.18 13.60
N SER A 86 19.74 1.54 13.61
CA SER A 86 20.23 0.68 12.54
C SER A 86 20.89 -0.60 13.08
N PRO A 87 20.14 -1.45 13.82
CA PRO A 87 20.67 -2.71 14.33
C PRO A 87 21.11 -3.60 13.16
N ASN A 88 22.21 -4.35 13.37
CA ASN A 88 22.84 -5.14 12.33
C ASN A 88 23.59 -6.35 12.89
N LEU A 89 23.85 -7.34 12.05
CA LEU A 89 24.79 -8.41 12.30
C LEU A 89 25.90 -8.34 11.24
N VAL A 90 27.14 -8.42 11.68
CA VAL A 90 28.32 -8.39 10.79
C VAL A 90 29.24 -9.56 11.09
N GLN A 91 29.90 -10.09 10.05
CA GLN A 91 30.97 -11.06 10.19
C GLN A 91 32.32 -10.36 10.09
N VAL A 92 33.19 -10.62 11.03
CA VAL A 92 34.55 -10.06 11.07
C VAL A 92 35.61 -11.16 11.18
N ASN A 93 36.82 -10.88 10.68
CA ASN A 93 37.99 -11.72 10.89
C ASN A 93 38.72 -11.33 12.22
N ASN A 94 39.83 -12.00 12.52
CA ASN A 94 40.66 -11.71 13.72
C ASN A 94 41.20 -10.30 13.74
N ALA A 95 41.45 -9.67 12.59
CA ALA A 95 41.89 -8.29 12.48
C ALA A 95 40.73 -7.27 12.60
N SER A 96 39.52 -7.72 12.98
CA SER A 96 38.32 -6.89 13.08
C SER A 96 37.87 -6.22 11.74
N VAL A 97 38.28 -6.80 10.61
CA VAL A 97 37.81 -6.34 9.29
C VAL A 97 36.51 -7.04 8.95
N ILE A 98 35.51 -6.27 8.49
CA ILE A 98 34.18 -6.78 8.12
C ILE A 98 34.27 -7.56 6.82
N LEU A 99 33.95 -8.83 6.90
CA LEU A 99 33.86 -9.76 5.76
C LEU A 99 32.50 -9.74 5.10
N ASP A 100 31.44 -9.67 5.90
CA ASP A 100 30.06 -9.60 5.44
C ASP A 100 29.17 -8.87 6.46
N ALA A 101 27.99 -8.40 6.01
CA ALA A 101 27.05 -7.72 6.88
C ALA A 101 25.60 -8.03 6.41
N PHE A 102 24.68 -8.16 7.36
CA PHE A 102 23.27 -8.39 7.06
C PHE A 102 22.64 -7.18 6.38
N LYS A 103 22.85 -5.98 6.93
CA LYS A 103 22.40 -4.73 6.34
C LYS A 103 23.58 -3.93 5.78
N ASN A 104 23.38 -3.29 4.64
CA ASN A 104 24.37 -2.46 3.96
C ASN A 104 25.74 -3.15 3.67
N PRO A 105 25.78 -4.42 3.21
CA PRO A 105 27.03 -5.14 3.01
C PRO A 105 27.99 -4.43 2.05
N ARG A 106 27.47 -3.70 1.05
CA ARG A 106 28.32 -2.98 0.08
C ARG A 106 29.12 -1.85 0.69
N ALA A 107 28.56 -1.15 1.69
CA ALA A 107 29.21 -0.03 2.35
C ALA A 107 30.15 -0.50 3.47
N LEU A 108 29.84 -1.63 4.12
CA LEU A 108 30.54 -2.08 5.33
C LEU A 108 31.68 -3.08 5.05
N LYS A 109 31.62 -3.87 3.97
CA LYS A 109 32.68 -4.82 3.62
C LYS A 109 34.04 -4.12 3.50
N LYS A 110 35.07 -4.76 4.07
CA LYS A 110 36.47 -4.30 4.10
C LYS A 110 36.72 -3.09 5.01
N THR A 111 35.73 -2.58 5.72
CA THR A 111 35.96 -1.57 6.77
C THR A 111 36.38 -2.26 8.07
N SER A 112 37.14 -1.55 8.89
CA SER A 112 37.51 -2.02 10.24
C SER A 112 36.36 -1.77 11.20
N LEU A 113 36.05 -2.77 12.02
CA LEU A 113 35.06 -2.67 13.07
C LEU A 113 35.76 -2.29 14.39
N ASP A 114 35.46 -1.12 14.93
CA ASP A 114 35.83 -0.78 16.29
C ASP A 114 34.79 -1.37 17.25
N ILE A 115 35.10 -2.52 17.81
CA ILE A 115 34.27 -3.14 18.86
C ILE A 115 34.71 -2.47 20.16
N PRO A 116 33.81 -1.81 20.89
CA PRO A 116 34.14 -1.28 22.20
C PRO A 116 34.74 -2.41 23.05
N ARG A 117 36.03 -2.32 23.34
CA ARG A 117 36.70 -3.28 24.26
C ARG A 117 36.04 -3.11 25.61
N ASP A 118 35.60 -4.19 26.21
CA ASP A 118 35.04 -4.21 27.55
C ASP A 118 36.11 -3.61 28.52
N ILE A 119 35.90 -2.35 28.84
CA ILE A 119 36.72 -1.73 29.88
C ILE A 119 36.21 -2.37 31.17
N SER A 120 37.02 -3.23 31.75
CA SER A 120 36.78 -3.96 33.01
C SER A 120 36.36 -3.08 34.21
N ASN A 121 36.34 -1.78 34.02
CA ASN A 121 35.89 -0.75 34.95
C ASN A 121 34.41 -0.34 34.85
N GLY A 122 33.63 -0.96 33.97
CA GLY A 122 32.20 -0.58 33.73
C GLY A 122 31.34 -0.62 35.00
N LEU A 123 31.57 -1.56 35.90
CA LEU A 123 30.86 -1.62 37.20
C LEU A 123 31.22 -0.48 38.17
N ARG A 124 32.41 0.08 38.08
CA ARG A 124 32.81 1.25 38.91
C ARG A 124 32.26 2.58 38.38
N LEU A 125 32.08 2.72 37.08
CA LEU A 125 31.49 3.92 36.45
C LEU A 125 29.99 4.10 36.77
N TRP A 126 29.31 3.08 37.23
CA TRP A 126 27.89 3.15 37.61
C TRP A 126 27.63 4.07 38.82
N HIS A 127 28.61 4.31 39.66
CA HIS A 127 28.49 5.20 40.81
C HIS A 127 28.74 6.68 40.51
N GLN A 128 29.41 7.01 39.41
CA GLN A 128 29.79 8.38 39.07
C GLN A 128 29.02 9.02 37.91
N SER A 129 28.39 8.23 37.06
CA SER A 129 27.90 8.72 35.74
C SER A 129 26.57 9.49 35.77
N LEU A 130 25.79 9.42 36.86
CA LEU A 130 24.56 10.24 36.98
C LEU A 130 24.84 11.74 37.15
N LEU A 131 26.08 12.11 37.41
CA LEU A 131 26.48 13.49 37.67
C LEU A 131 26.83 14.30 36.41
N LEU A 132 26.88 13.69 35.23
CA LEU A 132 27.07 14.40 33.96
C LEU A 132 25.74 14.95 33.45
N GLN A 133 25.11 15.82 34.22
CA GLN A 133 23.89 16.53 33.80
C GLN A 133 24.23 17.47 32.65
N ARG A 134 23.61 17.25 31.49
CA ARG A 134 23.67 18.20 30.39
C ARG A 134 22.47 19.14 30.48
N PRO A 135 22.68 20.46 30.40
CA PRO A 135 21.58 21.40 30.36
C PRO A 135 20.59 21.05 29.25
N GLY A 136 19.30 20.98 29.59
CA GLY A 136 18.24 20.67 28.65
C GLY A 136 17.93 19.18 28.41
N GLU A 137 18.72 18.23 28.90
CA GLU A 137 18.37 16.80 28.84
C GLU A 137 17.26 16.46 29.84
N SER A 138 16.35 15.55 29.43
CA SER A 138 15.38 14.97 30.35
C SER A 138 16.00 13.88 31.22
N ALA A 139 15.37 13.56 32.37
CA ALA A 139 15.75 12.46 33.24
C ALA A 139 15.88 11.14 32.47
N LEU A 140 14.96 10.86 31.56
CA LEU A 140 15.01 9.67 30.74
C LEU A 140 16.21 9.65 29.78
N GLN A 141 16.54 10.77 29.16
CA GLN A 141 17.71 10.87 28.28
C GLN A 141 19.01 10.67 29.07
N ASN A 142 19.08 11.27 30.25
CA ASN A 142 20.24 11.12 31.14
C ASN A 142 20.44 9.67 31.59
N VAL A 143 19.38 8.99 32.07
CA VAL A 143 19.47 7.58 32.49
C VAL A 143 19.84 6.68 31.31
N LYS A 144 19.24 6.86 30.15
CA LYS A 144 19.56 6.07 28.93
C LYS A 144 20.99 6.24 28.48
N ARG A 145 21.54 7.44 28.58
CA ARG A 145 22.93 7.72 28.21
C ARG A 145 23.91 7.15 29.24
N SER A 146 23.57 7.25 30.52
CA SER A 146 24.43 6.76 31.62
C SER A 146 24.38 5.23 31.74
N PHE A 147 23.27 4.61 31.37
CA PHE A 147 23.02 3.16 31.47
C PHE A 147 22.41 2.60 30.17
N PRO A 148 23.20 2.55 29.08
CA PRO A 148 22.68 2.13 27.76
C PRO A 148 22.03 0.73 27.77
N GLN A 149 22.54 -0.18 28.61
CA GLN A 149 22.04 -1.56 28.76
C GLN A 149 20.60 -1.64 29.28
N LEU A 150 20.09 -0.64 29.99
CA LEU A 150 18.68 -0.63 30.43
C LEU A 150 17.69 -0.45 29.29
N GLY A 151 18.13 0.17 28.20
CA GLY A 151 17.22 0.53 27.12
C GLY A 151 16.14 1.53 27.57
N SER A 152 15.13 1.72 26.74
CA SER A 152 14.07 2.70 27.05
C SER A 152 13.08 2.19 28.11
N LEU A 153 12.80 0.89 28.13
CA LEU A 153 11.80 0.29 29.00
C LEU A 153 12.25 0.34 30.46
N LEU A 154 13.41 -0.24 30.76
CA LEU A 154 13.93 -0.29 32.15
C LEU A 154 14.42 1.08 32.63
N ALA A 155 14.83 1.97 31.73
CA ALA A 155 15.13 3.36 32.11
C ALA A 155 13.86 4.11 32.57
N ARG A 156 12.72 3.92 31.90
CA ARG A 156 11.42 4.46 32.36
C ARG A 156 11.00 3.83 33.68
N GLU A 157 11.16 2.52 33.80
CA GLU A 157 10.86 1.79 35.04
C GLU A 157 11.67 2.29 36.22
N SER A 158 13.00 2.55 36.04
CA SER A 158 13.84 3.06 37.09
C SER A 158 13.39 4.44 37.58
N LEU A 159 12.96 5.31 36.67
CA LEU A 159 12.42 6.63 37.02
C LEU A 159 11.05 6.51 37.72
N CYS A 160 10.18 5.62 37.26
CA CYS A 160 8.91 5.34 37.89
C CYS A 160 9.09 4.86 39.34
N ARG A 161 10.03 3.92 39.59
CA ARG A 161 10.36 3.44 40.93
C ARG A 161 10.99 4.52 41.82
N ALA A 162 11.73 5.47 41.21
CA ALA A 162 12.30 6.61 41.90
C ALA A 162 11.30 7.74 42.20
N GLY A 163 10.06 7.67 41.65
CA GLY A 163 9.04 8.71 41.73
C GLY A 163 9.42 9.98 40.94
N ILE A 164 10.08 9.82 39.78
CA ILE A 164 10.52 10.91 38.92
C ILE A 164 9.87 10.78 37.55
N LEU A 165 9.30 11.87 37.04
CA LEU A 165 8.72 11.89 35.71
C LEU A 165 9.84 11.80 34.63
N PRO A 166 9.65 11.01 33.57
CA PRO A 166 10.66 10.85 32.50
C PRO A 166 11.06 12.16 31.81
N GLU A 167 10.16 13.12 31.74
CA GLU A 167 10.32 14.44 31.10
C GLU A 167 10.97 15.49 32.02
N THR A 168 11.16 15.16 33.33
CA THR A 168 11.81 16.07 34.27
C THR A 168 13.19 16.48 33.74
N THR A 169 13.43 17.78 33.63
CA THR A 169 14.74 18.29 33.20
C THR A 169 15.80 17.90 34.21
N SER A 170 16.93 17.40 33.75
CA SER A 170 18.03 16.88 34.61
C SER A 170 18.56 17.90 35.61
N HIS A 171 18.42 19.20 35.34
CA HIS A 171 18.77 20.29 36.27
C HIS A 171 17.96 20.27 37.59
N PHE A 172 16.76 19.71 37.58
CA PHE A 172 15.90 19.60 38.77
C PHE A 172 16.08 18.27 39.52
N ILE A 173 17.07 17.45 39.14
CA ILE A 173 17.39 16.20 39.82
C ILE A 173 18.47 16.51 40.87
N ASP A 174 18.07 16.64 42.12
CA ASP A 174 18.97 16.79 43.25
C ASP A 174 19.70 15.47 43.60
N ASP A 175 20.64 15.53 44.52
CA ASP A 175 21.42 14.35 44.93
C ASP A 175 20.54 13.27 45.55
N ALA A 176 19.47 13.65 46.24
CA ALA A 176 18.54 12.70 46.84
C ALA A 176 17.72 11.98 45.78
N ALA A 177 17.27 12.69 44.74
CA ALA A 177 16.61 12.10 43.58
C ALA A 177 17.53 11.19 42.77
N ALA A 178 18.78 11.63 42.57
CA ALA A 178 19.83 10.81 41.93
C ALA A 178 20.07 9.50 42.69
N GLU A 179 20.11 9.53 44.05
CA GLU A 179 20.26 8.31 44.84
C GLU A 179 19.04 7.38 44.75
N ARG A 180 17.82 7.94 44.71
CA ARG A 180 16.60 7.12 44.45
C ARG A 180 16.67 6.44 43.09
N ILE A 181 17.14 7.12 42.03
CA ILE A 181 17.34 6.51 40.71
C ILE A 181 18.36 5.37 40.78
N ARG A 182 19.53 5.61 41.44
CA ARG A 182 20.54 4.57 41.62
C ARG A 182 20.01 3.36 42.39
N ALA A 183 19.26 3.58 43.48
CA ALA A 183 18.61 2.50 44.24
C ALA A 183 17.61 1.70 43.39
N ALA A 184 16.79 2.36 42.58
CA ALA A 184 15.88 1.73 41.65
C ALA A 184 16.61 0.88 40.59
N ILE A 185 17.73 1.38 40.05
CA ILE A 185 18.56 0.64 39.09
C ILE A 185 19.18 -0.60 39.76
N ARG A 186 19.70 -0.49 40.98
CA ARG A 186 20.22 -1.64 41.74
C ARG A 186 19.15 -2.69 41.99
N SER A 187 17.91 -2.28 42.35
CA SER A 187 16.76 -3.20 42.48
C SER A 187 16.46 -3.94 41.18
N ILE A 188 16.40 -3.22 40.06
CA ILE A 188 16.20 -3.79 38.73
C ILE A 188 17.28 -4.81 38.38
N GLN A 189 18.53 -4.51 38.66
CA GLN A 189 19.65 -5.42 38.43
C GLN A 189 19.54 -6.70 39.26
N HIS A 190 19.16 -6.56 40.53
CA HIS A 190 18.95 -7.71 41.40
C HIS A 190 17.82 -8.60 40.91
N GLU A 191 16.69 -8.01 40.47
CA GLU A 191 15.59 -8.75 39.90
C GLU A 191 15.98 -9.47 38.60
N LEU A 192 16.87 -8.88 37.79
CA LEU A 192 17.38 -9.51 36.56
C LEU A 192 18.30 -10.73 36.82
N THR A 193 18.73 -10.99 38.06
CA THR A 193 19.48 -12.22 38.40
C THR A 193 18.59 -13.46 38.44
N ALA A 194 17.24 -13.28 38.62
CA ALA A 194 16.24 -14.32 38.55
C ALA A 194 15.10 -13.88 37.59
N PRO A 195 15.36 -13.85 36.27
CA PRO A 195 14.44 -13.29 35.31
C PRO A 195 13.18 -14.13 35.18
N GLN A 196 12.03 -13.46 35.10
CA GLN A 196 10.73 -14.07 34.80
C GLN A 196 10.06 -13.28 33.66
N PRO A 197 10.03 -13.84 32.43
CA PRO A 197 9.49 -13.15 31.27
C PRO A 197 8.01 -12.81 31.45
N ARG A 198 7.64 -11.58 31.14
CA ARG A 198 6.28 -11.03 31.25
C ARG A 198 5.94 -10.24 30.01
N LEU A 199 4.82 -10.54 29.41
CA LEU A 199 4.26 -9.80 28.29
C LEU A 199 3.14 -8.90 28.79
N TYR A 200 3.33 -7.61 28.72
CA TYR A 200 2.34 -6.59 29.07
C TYR A 200 1.55 -6.22 27.83
N THR A 201 0.21 -6.32 27.92
CA THR A 201 -0.71 -5.93 26.87
C THR A 201 -1.72 -4.95 27.42
N GLU A 202 -1.93 -3.85 26.72
CA GLU A 202 -2.91 -2.83 27.04
C GLU A 202 -4.06 -2.90 26.02
N PRO A 203 -5.34 -2.86 26.46
CA PRO A 203 -6.48 -2.93 25.53
C PRO A 203 -6.55 -1.76 24.56
N THR A 204 -6.00 -0.62 24.94
CA THR A 204 -6.25 0.68 24.34
C THR A 204 -5.02 1.35 23.72
N HIS A 205 -4.20 0.86 22.90
CA HIS A 205 -3.27 1.62 22.03
C HIS A 205 -1.76 1.49 22.21
N SER A 206 -1.24 0.96 23.29
CA SER A 206 0.20 0.76 23.41
C SER A 206 0.64 -0.57 22.77
N SER A 207 1.84 -0.57 22.17
CA SER A 207 2.43 -1.82 21.65
C SER A 207 2.72 -2.78 22.80
N PRO A 208 2.58 -4.13 22.60
CA PRO A 208 2.93 -5.10 23.63
C PRO A 208 4.38 -4.88 24.07
N SER A 209 4.61 -5.00 25.38
CA SER A 209 5.93 -4.77 25.98
C SER A 209 6.38 -6.02 26.71
N LEU A 210 7.54 -6.56 26.32
CA LEU A 210 8.16 -7.71 26.94
C LEU A 210 9.19 -7.24 27.98
N SER A 211 9.08 -7.77 29.20
CA SER A 211 10.04 -7.52 30.28
C SER A 211 10.44 -8.83 30.97
N LEU A 212 11.66 -8.85 31.51
CA LEU A 212 12.18 -9.95 32.32
C LEU A 212 11.90 -9.77 33.82
N ILE A 213 11.34 -8.63 34.20
CA ILE A 213 11.02 -8.27 35.59
C ILE A 213 9.63 -7.63 35.66
N PRO A 214 8.99 -7.58 36.85
CA PRO A 214 7.77 -6.84 37.06
C PRO A 214 7.98 -5.33 36.81
N LEU A 215 7.05 -4.72 36.06
CA LEU A 215 7.09 -3.27 35.76
C LEU A 215 6.00 -2.55 36.55
N ARG A 216 6.38 -1.61 37.41
CA ARG A 216 5.47 -0.70 38.13
C ARG A 216 4.90 0.38 37.21
N SER A 217 5.63 0.74 36.17
CA SER A 217 5.20 1.70 35.16
C SER A 217 4.03 1.23 34.29
N PHE A 218 3.66 -0.07 34.36
CA PHE A 218 2.54 -0.68 33.64
C PHE A 218 1.37 -1.02 34.58
N THR A 219 1.09 -0.16 35.55
CA THR A 219 -0.06 -0.31 36.46
C THR A 219 -1.37 -0.29 35.66
N GLY A 220 -2.18 -1.34 35.83
CA GLY A 220 -3.47 -1.49 35.11
C GLY A 220 -3.39 -2.26 33.78
N CYS A 221 -2.20 -2.63 33.32
CA CYS A 221 -2.03 -3.53 32.16
C CYS A 221 -2.14 -4.99 32.59
N SER A 222 -2.71 -5.85 31.72
CA SER A 222 -2.62 -7.29 31.90
C SER A 222 -1.19 -7.77 31.63
N ALA A 223 -0.68 -8.65 32.50
CA ALA A 223 0.64 -9.26 32.35
C ALA A 223 0.49 -10.79 32.24
N GLU A 224 0.90 -11.36 31.11
CA GLU A 224 1.04 -12.80 30.93
C GLU A 224 2.48 -13.22 31.30
N ILE A 225 2.64 -14.23 32.14
CA ILE A 225 3.92 -14.71 32.65
C ILE A 225 4.32 -15.97 31.90
N PHE A 226 5.60 -16.09 31.56
CA PHE A 226 6.16 -17.22 30.82
C PHE A 226 7.33 -17.85 31.58
N ASP A 227 7.49 -19.16 31.41
CA ASP A 227 8.66 -19.89 31.93
C ASP A 227 9.84 -19.84 30.93
N ASP A 228 9.55 -19.72 29.63
CA ASP A 228 10.58 -19.60 28.58
C ASP A 228 10.52 -18.25 27.88
N ILE A 229 11.69 -17.61 27.79
CA ILE A 229 11.86 -16.32 27.10
C ILE A 229 11.59 -16.41 25.60
N ASN A 230 11.91 -17.53 24.95
CA ASN A 230 11.66 -17.69 23.53
C ASN A 230 10.17 -17.74 23.21
N GLU A 231 9.38 -18.40 24.07
CA GLU A 231 7.92 -18.43 23.96
C GLU A 231 7.34 -17.01 24.12
N ALA A 232 7.79 -16.28 25.15
CA ALA A 232 7.38 -14.91 25.39
C ALA A 232 7.72 -13.98 24.20
N ILE A 233 8.93 -14.12 23.62
CA ILE A 233 9.33 -13.36 22.43
C ILE A 233 8.45 -13.73 21.24
N CYS A 234 8.21 -15.01 20.97
CA CYS A 234 7.36 -15.46 19.88
C CYS A 234 5.95 -14.89 19.99
N LYS A 235 5.34 -14.94 21.19
CA LYS A 235 4.01 -14.38 21.48
C LYS A 235 4.00 -12.87 21.24
N CYS A 236 4.96 -12.15 21.79
CA CYS A 236 5.11 -10.71 21.60
C CYS A 236 5.21 -10.33 20.10
N LEU A 237 5.99 -11.08 19.32
CA LEU A 237 6.14 -10.86 17.88
C LEU A 237 4.86 -11.14 17.10
N VAL A 238 4.07 -12.14 17.49
CA VAL A 238 2.77 -12.41 16.88
C VAL A 238 1.81 -11.25 17.13
N GLU A 239 1.71 -10.77 18.37
CA GLU A 239 0.85 -9.64 18.70
C GLU A 239 1.27 -8.34 17.98
N LEU A 240 2.57 -8.07 17.93
CA LEU A 240 3.09 -6.92 17.17
C LEU A 240 2.75 -7.00 15.69
N ARG A 241 2.89 -8.19 15.06
CA ARG A 241 2.51 -8.40 13.65
C ARG A 241 1.02 -8.17 13.43
N THR A 242 0.19 -8.74 14.29
CA THR A 242 -1.27 -8.56 14.19
C THR A 242 -1.67 -7.08 14.27
N ARG A 243 -1.02 -6.32 15.15
CA ARG A 243 -1.25 -4.87 15.28
C ARG A 243 -0.70 -4.08 14.10
N ASP A 244 0.50 -4.42 13.61
CA ASP A 244 1.08 -3.78 12.42
C ASP A 244 0.17 -3.99 11.19
N GLU A 245 -0.32 -5.22 10.98
CA GLU A 245 -1.26 -5.56 9.91
C GLU A 245 -2.57 -4.77 10.03
N SER A 246 -3.15 -4.71 11.24
CA SER A 246 -4.36 -3.90 11.51
C SER A 246 -4.12 -2.42 11.23
N SER A 247 -2.99 -1.88 11.68
CA SER A 247 -2.62 -0.47 11.41
C SER A 247 -2.47 -0.18 9.92
N GLU A 248 -1.84 -1.09 9.17
CA GLU A 248 -1.68 -0.95 7.72
C GLU A 248 -3.03 -1.07 6.98
N GLU A 249 -3.90 -2.02 7.38
CA GLU A 249 -5.24 -2.15 6.82
C GLU A 249 -6.08 -0.91 7.10
N LYS A 250 -6.06 -0.39 8.34
CA LYS A 250 -6.71 0.85 8.74
C LYS A 250 -6.20 2.04 7.93
N LYS A 251 -4.86 2.20 7.80
CA LYS A 251 -4.26 3.26 6.98
C LYS A 251 -4.68 3.19 5.52
N LYS A 252 -4.73 2.00 4.93
CA LYS A 252 -5.20 1.81 3.54
C LYS A 252 -6.65 2.22 3.40
N LEU A 253 -7.51 1.81 4.32
CA LEU A 253 -8.93 2.15 4.35
C LEU A 253 -9.12 3.67 4.45
N THR A 254 -8.57 4.30 5.49
CA THR A 254 -8.72 5.75 5.75
C THR A 254 -8.10 6.61 4.64
N ASN A 255 -6.93 6.25 4.12
CA ASN A 255 -6.30 6.99 3.03
C ASN A 255 -7.08 6.90 1.72
N THR A 256 -7.68 5.74 1.43
CA THR A 256 -8.50 5.57 0.22
C THR A 256 -9.80 6.37 0.35
N LEU A 257 -10.48 6.32 1.50
CA LEU A 257 -11.67 7.13 1.78
C LEU A 257 -11.34 8.63 1.64
N ARG A 258 -10.30 9.11 2.29
CA ARG A 258 -9.88 10.52 2.26
C ARG A 258 -9.61 10.99 0.84
N ARG A 259 -8.86 10.22 0.05
CA ARG A 259 -8.55 10.56 -1.35
C ARG A 259 -9.81 10.66 -2.21
N ASN A 260 -10.74 9.74 -2.07
CA ASN A 260 -11.98 9.75 -2.86
C ASN A 260 -12.93 10.86 -2.41
N LEU A 261 -13.00 11.18 -1.12
CA LEU A 261 -13.71 12.34 -0.60
C LEU A 261 -13.17 13.65 -1.16
N GLU A 262 -11.86 13.83 -1.19
CA GLU A 262 -11.24 15.01 -1.80
C GLU A 262 -11.58 15.13 -3.29
N HIS A 263 -11.59 14.02 -4.02
CA HIS A 263 -12.01 14.01 -5.42
C HIS A 263 -13.47 14.45 -5.58
N SER A 264 -14.38 13.93 -4.74
CA SER A 264 -15.81 14.29 -4.76
C SER A 264 -16.03 15.76 -4.39
N ARG A 265 -15.29 16.28 -3.40
CA ARG A 265 -15.34 17.71 -3.00
C ARG A 265 -14.87 18.64 -4.13
N ARG A 266 -13.79 18.28 -4.84
CA ARG A 266 -13.31 19.04 -6.01
C ARG A 266 -14.34 19.02 -7.14
N ALA A 267 -14.97 17.86 -7.39
CA ALA A 267 -16.04 17.75 -8.38
C ALA A 267 -17.24 18.60 -8.03
N LEU A 268 -17.65 18.65 -6.76
CA LEU A 268 -18.73 19.51 -6.27
C LEU A 268 -18.39 21.00 -6.45
N GLN A 269 -17.16 21.39 -6.12
CA GLN A 269 -16.70 22.77 -6.30
C GLN A 269 -16.71 23.19 -7.78
N ALA A 270 -16.30 22.29 -8.70
CA ALA A 270 -16.35 22.55 -10.12
C ALA A 270 -17.79 22.77 -10.63
N LEU A 271 -18.78 21.99 -10.11
CA LEU A 271 -20.19 22.18 -10.47
C LEU A 271 -20.75 23.53 -9.97
N HIS A 272 -20.29 24.03 -8.83
CA HIS A 272 -20.71 25.36 -8.35
C HIS A 272 -20.25 26.49 -9.28
N THR A 273 -19.09 26.36 -9.92
CA THR A 273 -18.61 27.35 -10.89
C THR A 273 -19.36 27.28 -12.24
N GLU A 274 -19.96 26.14 -12.57
CA GLU A 274 -20.80 25.96 -13.77
C GLU A 274 -22.25 26.43 -13.58
N ALA A 275 -22.70 26.71 -12.34
CA ALA A 275 -24.08 27.14 -12.04
C ALA A 275 -24.44 28.51 -12.62
N GLU A 276 -23.49 29.33 -13.11
CA GLU A 276 -23.74 30.53 -13.91
C GLU A 276 -24.50 30.24 -15.24
N ALA A 277 -24.63 28.94 -15.61
CA ALA A 277 -25.43 28.53 -16.78
C ALA A 277 -26.95 28.73 -16.61
N GLU A 278 -27.45 28.86 -15.36
CA GLU A 278 -28.88 29.04 -15.09
C GLU A 278 -29.40 30.39 -15.63
N GLY A 279 -28.62 31.46 -15.53
CA GLY A 279 -28.93 32.77 -16.10
C GLY A 279 -29.12 32.72 -17.62
N ARG A 280 -28.34 31.90 -18.33
CA ARG A 280 -28.42 31.76 -19.80
C ARG A 280 -29.70 31.07 -20.29
N ALA A 281 -30.25 30.14 -19.51
CA ALA A 281 -31.49 29.45 -19.88
C ALA A 281 -32.66 30.41 -19.90
N SER A 282 -32.78 31.24 -18.83
CA SER A 282 -33.80 32.27 -18.71
C SER A 282 -33.64 33.38 -19.75
N GLU A 283 -32.39 33.75 -20.07
CA GLU A 283 -32.09 34.75 -21.10
C GLU A 283 -32.53 34.24 -22.50
N TYR A 284 -32.22 33.00 -22.85
CA TYR A 284 -32.64 32.42 -24.13
C TYR A 284 -34.17 32.25 -24.23
N GLU A 285 -34.89 31.95 -23.15
CA GLU A 285 -36.35 31.93 -23.16
C GLU A 285 -36.90 33.35 -23.35
N PHE A 286 -36.33 34.33 -22.71
CA PHE A 286 -36.70 35.72 -22.91
C PHE A 286 -36.47 36.16 -24.35
N PHE A 287 -35.32 35.85 -24.96
CA PHE A 287 -35.04 36.14 -26.38
C PHE A 287 -36.06 35.47 -27.31
N ALA A 288 -36.35 34.19 -27.09
CA ALA A 288 -37.27 33.45 -27.91
C ALA A 288 -38.71 34.03 -27.83
N SER A 289 -39.21 34.28 -26.61
CA SER A 289 -40.54 34.85 -26.39
C SER A 289 -40.66 36.26 -26.95
N THR A 290 -39.63 37.09 -26.77
CA THR A 290 -39.57 38.45 -27.31
C THR A 290 -39.65 38.45 -28.84
N LEU A 291 -38.89 37.59 -29.51
CA LEU A 291 -38.92 37.47 -31.00
C LEU A 291 -40.28 36.99 -31.50
N MET A 292 -40.96 36.13 -30.76
CA MET A 292 -42.32 35.69 -31.12
C MET A 292 -43.37 36.80 -30.93
N THR A 293 -43.24 37.60 -29.86
CA THR A 293 -44.15 38.73 -29.58
C THR A 293 -44.01 39.83 -30.60
N HIS A 294 -42.77 40.11 -31.04
CA HIS A 294 -42.44 41.15 -32.00
C HIS A 294 -42.11 40.63 -33.41
N ILE A 295 -42.74 39.53 -33.82
CA ILE A 295 -42.44 38.82 -35.07
C ILE A 295 -42.62 39.69 -36.30
N SER A 296 -43.54 40.68 -36.27
CA SER A 296 -43.82 41.60 -37.36
C SER A 296 -42.78 42.74 -37.48
N GLU A 297 -42.04 43.00 -36.40
CA GLU A 297 -41.00 44.06 -36.37
C GLU A 297 -39.64 43.53 -36.81
N VAL A 298 -39.44 42.23 -36.82
CA VAL A 298 -38.16 41.56 -37.19
C VAL A 298 -38.25 41.14 -38.64
N SER A 299 -37.33 41.66 -39.46
CA SER A 299 -37.24 41.30 -40.90
C SER A 299 -36.12 40.36 -41.21
N LEU A 300 -36.26 39.54 -42.26
CA LEU A 300 -35.17 38.71 -42.79
C LEU A 300 -33.96 39.58 -43.12
N GLY A 301 -32.77 39.16 -42.79
CA GLY A 301 -31.52 39.90 -43.03
C GLY A 301 -31.05 40.73 -41.83
N MET A 302 -31.81 40.90 -40.77
CA MET A 302 -31.38 41.60 -39.57
C MET A 302 -30.32 40.80 -38.82
N HIS A 303 -29.30 41.50 -38.24
CA HIS A 303 -28.23 40.91 -37.44
C HIS A 303 -28.55 40.90 -35.96
N ASP A 304 -29.38 41.84 -35.52
CA ASP A 304 -29.83 41.95 -34.11
C ASP A 304 -31.19 42.63 -34.04
N PHE A 305 -31.90 42.41 -32.93
CA PHE A 305 -33.16 43.07 -32.59
C PHE A 305 -33.04 43.63 -31.19
N THR A 306 -33.24 44.97 -31.02
CA THR A 306 -33.07 45.64 -29.75
C THR A 306 -34.45 46.05 -29.17
N ILE A 307 -34.68 45.61 -27.89
CA ILE A 307 -35.88 45.94 -27.15
C ILE A 307 -35.52 46.63 -25.82
N LYS A 308 -36.43 47.45 -25.31
CA LYS A 308 -36.31 48.00 -23.94
C LYS A 308 -36.91 47.06 -22.93
N ARG A 309 -36.11 46.66 -21.94
CA ARG A 309 -36.56 45.90 -20.75
C ARG A 309 -36.43 46.78 -19.52
N GLY A 310 -37.51 47.49 -19.19
CA GLY A 310 -37.46 48.54 -18.15
C GLY A 310 -36.56 49.69 -18.57
N ALA A 311 -35.51 49.98 -17.81
CA ALA A 311 -34.51 51.04 -18.11
C ALA A 311 -33.36 50.58 -19.04
N GLU A 312 -33.20 49.25 -19.27
CA GLU A 312 -32.09 48.70 -20.02
C GLU A 312 -32.49 48.37 -21.49
N LYS A 313 -31.56 48.56 -22.42
CA LYS A 313 -31.67 48.12 -23.82
C LYS A 313 -31.04 46.75 -23.93
N VAL A 314 -31.83 45.74 -24.33
CA VAL A 314 -31.35 44.36 -24.58
C VAL A 314 -31.31 44.14 -26.10
N SER A 315 -30.14 43.81 -26.62
CA SER A 315 -29.95 43.43 -28.03
C SER A 315 -29.97 41.91 -28.15
N ILE A 316 -30.81 41.36 -29.00
CA ILE A 316 -31.00 39.94 -29.30
C ILE A 316 -30.30 39.64 -30.61
N PRO A 317 -29.19 38.90 -30.61
CA PRO A 317 -28.45 38.52 -31.83
C PRO A 317 -29.26 37.57 -32.72
N LEU A 318 -29.36 37.94 -34.01
CA LEU A 318 -30.10 37.18 -35.01
C LEU A 318 -29.17 36.56 -36.04
N LEU A 319 -29.59 35.45 -36.62
CA LEU A 319 -28.96 34.90 -37.82
C LEU A 319 -29.71 35.45 -39.04
N PRO A 320 -29.08 36.31 -39.89
CA PRO A 320 -29.73 36.95 -41.00
C PRO A 320 -30.33 36.02 -42.05
N ALA A 321 -29.77 34.79 -42.15
CA ALA A 321 -30.23 33.75 -43.05
C ALA A 321 -31.52 33.04 -42.58
N LEU A 322 -31.94 33.26 -41.34
CA LEU A 322 -33.13 32.61 -40.75
C LEU A 322 -34.28 33.61 -40.64
N SER A 323 -35.50 33.08 -40.85
CA SER A 323 -36.70 33.88 -40.59
C SER A 323 -36.83 34.23 -39.10
N PRO A 324 -37.63 35.25 -38.70
CA PRO A 324 -37.88 35.59 -37.31
C PRO A 324 -38.35 34.38 -36.47
N ALA A 325 -39.28 33.60 -37.01
CA ALA A 325 -39.77 32.38 -36.33
C ALA A 325 -38.65 31.32 -36.16
N GLN A 326 -37.79 31.14 -37.15
CA GLN A 326 -36.66 30.20 -37.04
C GLN A 326 -35.60 30.67 -36.03
N ASN A 327 -35.34 31.98 -35.92
CA ASN A 327 -34.48 32.53 -34.88
C ASN A 327 -35.09 32.31 -33.49
N ALA A 328 -36.40 32.54 -33.31
CA ALA A 328 -37.08 32.24 -32.06
C ALA A 328 -37.02 30.76 -31.68
N GLN A 329 -37.29 29.87 -32.64
CA GLN A 329 -37.18 28.42 -32.44
C GLN A 329 -35.77 28.00 -32.03
N ARG A 330 -34.74 28.56 -32.65
CA ARG A 330 -33.35 28.31 -32.28
C ARG A 330 -33.06 28.72 -30.82
N TYR A 331 -33.59 29.84 -30.33
CA TYR A 331 -33.46 30.26 -28.95
C TYR A 331 -34.23 29.36 -28.00
N TYR A 332 -35.44 28.88 -28.35
CA TYR A 332 -36.17 27.85 -27.57
C TYR A 332 -35.38 26.56 -27.46
N GLU A 333 -34.73 26.10 -28.52
CA GLU A 333 -33.87 24.94 -28.46
C GLU A 333 -32.66 25.13 -27.58
N LYS A 334 -32.02 26.34 -27.65
CA LYS A 334 -30.92 26.70 -26.74
C LYS A 334 -31.38 26.74 -25.28
N ALA A 335 -32.52 27.33 -24.99
CA ALA A 335 -33.11 27.37 -23.65
C ALA A 335 -33.40 25.96 -23.12
N LYS A 336 -34.00 25.09 -23.94
CA LYS A 336 -34.26 23.69 -23.59
C LYS A 336 -32.97 22.92 -23.25
N ARG A 337 -31.93 23.07 -24.08
CA ARG A 337 -30.62 22.46 -23.81
C ARG A 337 -29.99 22.98 -22.52
N ALA A 338 -30.04 24.29 -22.29
CA ALA A 338 -29.53 24.94 -21.06
C ALA A 338 -30.28 24.45 -19.81
N LYS A 339 -31.62 24.37 -19.83
CA LYS A 339 -32.44 23.80 -18.74
C LYS A 339 -32.10 22.34 -18.43
N THR A 340 -31.92 21.54 -19.48
CA THR A 340 -31.53 20.12 -19.29
C THR A 340 -30.15 20.02 -18.63
N ALA A 341 -29.20 20.89 -19.01
CA ALA A 341 -27.87 20.95 -18.40
C ALA A 341 -27.96 21.36 -16.91
N VAL A 342 -28.74 22.40 -16.58
CA VAL A 342 -28.96 22.84 -15.19
C VAL A 342 -29.56 21.73 -14.32
N ASN A 343 -30.61 21.04 -14.82
CA ASN A 343 -31.20 19.91 -14.08
C ASN A 343 -30.18 18.79 -13.84
N GLY A 344 -29.31 18.53 -14.81
CA GLY A 344 -28.20 17.58 -14.66
C GLY A 344 -27.19 18.02 -13.58
N ILE A 345 -26.86 19.32 -13.52
CA ILE A 345 -25.97 19.89 -12.49
C ILE A 345 -26.62 19.76 -11.11
N VAL A 346 -27.89 20.15 -10.95
CA VAL A 346 -28.61 20.05 -9.66
C VAL A 346 -28.63 18.61 -9.14
N SER A 347 -29.02 17.65 -10.00
CA SER A 347 -29.04 16.23 -9.62
C SER A 347 -27.66 15.71 -9.21
N ARG A 348 -26.62 16.11 -9.95
CA ARG A 348 -25.23 15.69 -9.66
C ARG A 348 -24.69 16.34 -8.39
N THR A 349 -25.04 17.60 -8.13
CA THR A 349 -24.71 18.32 -6.89
C THR A 349 -25.30 17.64 -5.68
N HIS A 350 -26.60 17.29 -5.73
CA HIS A 350 -27.29 16.57 -4.66
C HIS A 350 -26.61 15.22 -4.38
N HIS A 351 -26.38 14.43 -5.42
CA HIS A 351 -25.70 13.13 -5.28
C HIS A 351 -24.30 13.25 -4.67
N LEU A 352 -23.48 14.24 -5.11
CA LEU A 352 -22.15 14.44 -4.56
C LEU A 352 -22.19 14.90 -3.10
N THR A 353 -23.17 15.73 -2.73
CA THR A 353 -23.35 16.20 -1.35
C THR A 353 -23.69 15.04 -0.42
N GLU A 354 -24.61 14.17 -0.83
CA GLU A 354 -24.96 12.96 -0.06
C GLU A 354 -23.78 12.00 0.04
N LEU A 355 -23.04 11.78 -1.06
CA LEU A 355 -21.86 10.93 -1.08
C LEU A 355 -20.77 11.47 -0.13
N ILE A 356 -20.53 12.78 -0.12
CA ILE A 356 -19.54 13.40 0.77
C ILE A 356 -19.96 13.23 2.24
N ALA A 357 -21.22 13.51 2.58
CA ALA A 357 -21.71 13.37 3.96
C ALA A 357 -21.53 11.93 4.47
N LYS A 358 -21.90 10.95 3.65
CA LYS A 358 -21.75 9.53 3.97
C LYS A 358 -20.28 9.10 4.09
N GLY A 359 -19.43 9.61 3.21
CA GLY A 359 -18.00 9.34 3.25
C GLY A 359 -17.30 9.94 4.47
N ASP A 360 -17.72 11.11 4.92
CA ASP A 360 -17.20 11.75 6.14
C ASP A 360 -17.60 10.96 7.40
N GLU A 361 -18.82 10.44 7.46
CA GLU A 361 -19.25 9.52 8.52
C GLU A 361 -18.39 8.26 8.56
N LEU A 362 -18.22 7.58 7.40
CA LEU A 362 -17.40 6.39 7.29
C LEU A 362 -15.94 6.66 7.68
N LEU A 363 -15.38 7.79 7.28
CA LEU A 363 -14.01 8.17 7.63
C LEU A 363 -13.88 8.32 9.16
N THR A 364 -14.78 9.07 9.80
CA THR A 364 -14.78 9.27 11.26
C THR A 364 -14.89 7.94 12.01
N ARG A 365 -15.80 7.04 11.61
CA ARG A 365 -15.94 5.71 12.20
C ARG A 365 -14.69 4.85 11.98
N SER A 366 -14.10 4.90 10.78
CA SER A 366 -12.89 4.13 10.47
C SER A 366 -11.67 4.57 11.28
N GLU A 367 -11.59 5.83 11.68
CA GLU A 367 -10.52 6.35 12.54
C GLU A 367 -10.61 5.83 13.99
N GLY A 368 -11.78 5.39 14.44
CA GLY A 368 -12.00 4.77 15.76
C GLY A 368 -11.64 3.28 15.83
N LEU A 369 -11.43 2.59 14.70
CA LEU A 369 -11.15 1.15 14.69
C LEU A 369 -9.75 0.83 15.22
N ASN A 370 -9.64 -0.20 16.07
CA ASN A 370 -8.39 -0.54 16.75
C ASN A 370 -7.91 -1.98 16.52
N SER A 371 -8.78 -2.87 16.06
CA SER A 371 -8.47 -4.27 15.82
C SER A 371 -8.78 -4.72 14.39
N LYS A 372 -8.11 -5.79 13.95
CA LYS A 372 -8.38 -6.40 12.63
C LYS A 372 -9.81 -6.95 12.53
N SER A 373 -10.37 -7.42 13.65
CA SER A 373 -11.75 -7.89 13.72
C SER A 373 -12.74 -6.75 13.46
N GLU A 374 -12.56 -5.61 14.16
CA GLU A 374 -13.40 -4.41 13.99
C GLU A 374 -13.30 -3.86 12.55
N ILE A 375 -12.10 -3.82 11.97
CA ILE A 375 -11.90 -3.38 10.59
C ILE A 375 -12.66 -4.28 9.62
N LYS A 376 -12.58 -5.61 9.80
CA LYS A 376 -13.29 -6.57 8.95
C LYS A 376 -14.81 -6.48 9.11
N GLU A 377 -15.30 -6.33 10.33
CA GLU A 377 -16.72 -6.15 10.63
C GLU A 377 -17.24 -4.85 10.01
N PHE A 378 -16.54 -3.75 10.20
CA PHE A 378 -16.84 -2.46 9.58
C PHE A 378 -16.88 -2.54 8.06
N MET A 379 -15.90 -3.21 7.43
CA MET A 379 -15.88 -3.40 5.97
C MET A 379 -17.04 -4.24 5.46
N ASN A 380 -17.51 -5.23 6.23
CA ASN A 380 -18.66 -6.05 5.89
C ASN A 380 -19.97 -5.28 6.08
N GLU A 381 -20.15 -4.61 7.22
CA GLU A 381 -21.34 -3.81 7.55
C GLU A 381 -21.57 -2.70 6.52
N HIS A 382 -20.51 -2.03 6.10
CA HIS A 382 -20.57 -0.90 5.17
C HIS A 382 -20.14 -1.26 3.74
N SER A 383 -20.23 -2.55 3.35
CA SER A 383 -19.68 -3.02 2.07
C SER A 383 -20.23 -2.28 0.85
N ASP A 384 -21.53 -1.96 0.83
CA ASP A 384 -22.17 -1.30 -0.32
C ASP A 384 -21.80 0.17 -0.42
N ASP A 385 -21.66 0.82 0.72
CA ASP A 385 -21.22 2.21 0.80
C ASP A 385 -19.74 2.33 0.41
N LEU A 386 -18.90 1.46 0.95
CA LEU A 386 -17.48 1.40 0.65
C LEU A 386 -17.17 1.11 -0.83
N LYS A 387 -18.05 0.38 -1.52
CA LYS A 387 -17.96 0.17 -2.99
C LYS A 387 -17.98 1.49 -3.76
N GLN A 388 -18.79 2.46 -3.33
CA GLN A 388 -18.86 3.79 -3.95
C GLN A 388 -17.54 4.55 -3.83
N PHE A 389 -16.74 4.24 -2.79
CA PHE A 389 -15.40 4.78 -2.57
C PHE A 389 -14.27 3.86 -3.09
N GLY A 390 -14.59 2.84 -3.90
CA GLY A 390 -13.60 1.92 -4.45
C GLY A 390 -12.98 0.96 -3.42
N LEU A 391 -13.64 0.75 -2.28
CA LEU A 391 -13.22 -0.08 -1.15
C LEU A 391 -14.07 -1.35 -0.99
N GLY A 392 -14.89 -1.70 -1.97
CA GLY A 392 -15.62 -2.95 -1.96
C GLY A 392 -14.71 -4.17 -1.96
N PRO A 393 -15.18 -5.34 -1.48
CA PRO A 393 -14.45 -6.58 -1.69
C PRO A 393 -14.10 -6.64 -3.16
N LYS A 394 -12.81 -6.79 -3.47
CA LYS A 394 -12.43 -7.15 -4.83
C LYS A 394 -13.14 -8.47 -5.10
N ASN A 395 -14.25 -8.40 -5.81
CA ASN A 395 -14.83 -9.58 -6.40
C ASN A 395 -13.73 -10.15 -7.28
N ASP A 396 -13.05 -11.18 -6.84
CA ASP A 396 -12.11 -11.95 -7.67
C ASP A 396 -12.80 -12.56 -8.88
N SER A 397 -14.15 -12.47 -8.95
CA SER A 397 -14.98 -12.93 -10.06
C SER A 397 -15.19 -11.90 -11.20
N LYS A 398 -14.87 -10.59 -11.01
CA LYS A 398 -14.80 -9.64 -12.13
C LYS A 398 -13.65 -8.67 -11.86
N ARG A 399 -12.45 -9.04 -12.33
CA ARG A 399 -11.39 -8.04 -12.58
C ARG A 399 -12.03 -6.99 -13.49
N ASP A 400 -12.09 -5.75 -13.04
CA ASP A 400 -12.51 -4.61 -13.87
C ASP A 400 -11.41 -4.38 -14.92
N LEU A 401 -11.36 -5.35 -15.84
CA LEU A 401 -10.38 -5.32 -16.93
C LEU A 401 -10.87 -4.29 -17.94
N PRO A 402 -10.01 -3.40 -18.43
CA PRO A 402 -10.38 -2.43 -19.43
C PRO A 402 -10.70 -3.09 -20.79
N PHE A 403 -10.83 -4.41 -20.83
CA PHE A 403 -11.09 -5.27 -21.99
C PHE A 403 -12.47 -5.91 -21.91
N ARG A 404 -12.95 -6.44 -23.05
CA ARG A 404 -14.07 -7.37 -23.05
C ARG A 404 -13.54 -8.76 -22.67
N VAL A 405 -14.23 -9.44 -21.77
CA VAL A 405 -13.84 -10.77 -21.30
C VAL A 405 -14.90 -11.78 -21.72
N PHE A 406 -14.45 -12.91 -22.24
CA PHE A 406 -15.28 -14.04 -22.67
C PHE A 406 -14.70 -15.31 -22.09
N ILE A 407 -15.57 -16.27 -21.78
CA ILE A 407 -15.16 -17.63 -21.45
C ILE A 407 -15.38 -18.51 -22.67
N VAL A 408 -14.38 -19.30 -23.02
CA VAL A 408 -14.43 -20.24 -24.15
C VAL A 408 -14.25 -21.68 -23.67
N ASP A 409 -14.35 -22.62 -24.59
CA ASP A 409 -14.23 -24.04 -24.32
C ASP A 409 -13.06 -24.37 -23.39
N GLY A 410 -13.30 -25.30 -22.46
CA GLY A 410 -12.33 -25.63 -21.38
C GLY A 410 -12.23 -24.56 -20.27
N GLY A 411 -13.13 -23.56 -20.24
CA GLY A 411 -13.17 -22.51 -19.22
C GLY A 411 -12.03 -21.50 -19.33
N PHE A 412 -11.38 -21.37 -20.50
CA PHE A 412 -10.31 -20.41 -20.73
C PHE A 412 -10.86 -19.00 -20.95
N GLU A 413 -10.15 -17.98 -20.41
CA GLU A 413 -10.51 -16.58 -20.63
C GLU A 413 -9.96 -16.06 -21.97
N VAL A 414 -10.82 -15.34 -22.70
CA VAL A 414 -10.44 -14.58 -23.88
C VAL A 414 -10.70 -13.11 -23.65
N TRP A 415 -9.68 -12.29 -23.82
CA TRP A 415 -9.74 -10.84 -23.61
C TRP A 415 -9.67 -10.12 -24.96
N ALA A 416 -10.58 -9.16 -25.23
CA ALA A 416 -10.62 -8.38 -26.45
C ALA A 416 -10.54 -6.89 -26.18
N GLY A 417 -9.65 -6.17 -26.86
CA GLY A 417 -9.45 -4.73 -26.72
C GLY A 417 -10.65 -3.93 -27.24
N LYS A 418 -10.94 -2.79 -26.60
CA LYS A 418 -12.07 -1.90 -26.94
C LYS A 418 -11.68 -0.76 -27.89
N SER A 419 -10.39 -0.43 -27.96
CA SER A 419 -9.83 0.67 -28.79
C SER A 419 -8.39 0.35 -29.17
N SER A 420 -7.78 1.15 -30.05
CA SER A 420 -6.37 1.00 -30.43
C SER A 420 -5.42 1.12 -29.23
N ALA A 421 -5.69 2.04 -28.30
CA ALA A 421 -4.92 2.16 -27.06
C ALA A 421 -5.11 0.93 -26.15
N ASN A 422 -6.33 0.39 -26.07
CA ASN A 422 -6.59 -0.84 -25.33
C ASN A 422 -5.95 -2.07 -26.00
N ASN A 423 -5.85 -2.12 -27.32
CA ASN A 423 -5.14 -3.17 -28.05
C ASN A 423 -3.66 -3.22 -27.65
N ASP A 424 -3.03 -2.04 -27.59
CA ASP A 424 -1.65 -1.91 -27.12
C ASP A 424 -1.51 -2.35 -25.66
N LEU A 425 -2.37 -1.84 -24.79
CA LEU A 425 -2.37 -2.17 -23.37
C LEU A 425 -2.51 -3.69 -23.16
N LEU A 426 -3.48 -4.32 -23.85
CA LEU A 426 -3.71 -5.75 -23.81
C LEU A 426 -2.46 -6.53 -24.26
N THR A 427 -1.92 -6.17 -25.42
CA THR A 427 -0.84 -6.94 -26.06
C THR A 427 0.49 -6.75 -25.35
N LEU A 428 0.83 -5.53 -24.88
CA LEU A 428 2.16 -5.22 -24.37
C LEU A 428 2.29 -5.44 -22.87
N HIS A 429 1.21 -5.19 -22.09
CA HIS A 429 1.28 -5.18 -20.62
C HIS A 429 0.52 -6.32 -19.96
N TYR A 430 -0.57 -6.82 -20.55
CA TYR A 430 -1.42 -7.83 -19.93
C TYR A 430 -1.24 -9.24 -20.49
N ALA A 431 -0.87 -9.38 -21.75
CA ALA A 431 -0.64 -10.69 -22.35
C ALA A 431 0.72 -11.27 -21.94
N LYS A 432 0.71 -12.52 -21.49
CA LYS A 432 1.91 -13.28 -21.12
C LYS A 432 2.57 -13.92 -22.36
N PRO A 433 3.88 -14.25 -22.35
CA PRO A 433 4.58 -14.79 -23.52
C PRO A 433 3.98 -16.04 -24.15
N ARG A 434 3.30 -16.89 -23.35
CA ARG A 434 2.65 -18.14 -23.80
C ARG A 434 1.20 -17.98 -24.24
N ASP A 435 0.55 -16.83 -23.95
CA ASP A 435 -0.83 -16.58 -24.37
C ASP A 435 -0.93 -16.55 -25.90
N PHE A 436 -2.07 -17.01 -26.43
CA PHE A 436 -2.33 -16.93 -27.87
C PHE A 436 -2.94 -15.57 -28.21
N TRP A 437 -2.41 -14.93 -29.22
CA TRP A 437 -2.84 -13.64 -29.73
C TRP A 437 -3.52 -13.82 -31.10
N PHE A 438 -4.62 -13.09 -31.30
CA PHE A 438 -5.43 -13.16 -32.51
C PHE A 438 -5.78 -11.75 -33.02
N HIS A 439 -5.85 -11.61 -34.36
CA HIS A 439 -6.32 -10.40 -35.04
C HIS A 439 -6.85 -10.75 -36.43
N ALA A 440 -7.93 -10.10 -36.89
CA ALA A 440 -8.45 -10.27 -38.24
C ALA A 440 -7.44 -9.79 -39.27
N ARG A 441 -7.08 -10.62 -40.23
CA ARG A 441 -6.10 -10.33 -41.27
C ARG A 441 -6.75 -9.50 -42.38
N GLY A 442 -6.06 -8.47 -42.86
CA GLY A 442 -6.53 -7.63 -43.96
C GLY A 442 -7.52 -6.53 -43.57
N GLY A 443 -7.81 -6.35 -42.28
CA GLY A 443 -8.69 -5.29 -41.80
C GLY A 443 -8.38 -4.81 -40.42
N SER A 444 -8.92 -3.64 -40.03
CA SER A 444 -8.80 -3.16 -38.66
C SER A 444 -9.75 -3.94 -37.72
N GLY A 445 -9.29 -4.22 -36.50
CA GLY A 445 -10.05 -4.98 -35.51
C GLY A 445 -9.45 -4.91 -34.11
N SER A 446 -10.06 -5.62 -33.17
CA SER A 446 -9.54 -5.76 -31.83
C SER A 446 -8.38 -6.77 -31.79
N HIS A 447 -7.37 -6.48 -30.98
CA HIS A 447 -6.47 -7.53 -30.52
C HIS A 447 -7.22 -8.42 -29.54
N VAL A 448 -7.12 -9.72 -29.71
CA VAL A 448 -7.78 -10.71 -28.87
C VAL A 448 -6.71 -11.65 -28.31
N VAL A 449 -6.77 -11.90 -27.01
CA VAL A 449 -5.79 -12.72 -26.30
C VAL A 449 -6.51 -13.84 -25.56
N LEU A 450 -6.20 -15.08 -25.91
CA LEU A 450 -6.62 -16.28 -25.18
C LEU A 450 -5.58 -16.57 -24.11
N LYS A 451 -5.99 -16.52 -22.87
CA LYS A 451 -5.13 -16.70 -21.69
C LYS A 451 -4.77 -18.18 -21.50
N VAL A 452 -3.47 -18.46 -21.37
CA VAL A 452 -2.99 -19.81 -21.05
C VAL A 452 -2.87 -19.94 -19.53
N ASP A 453 -3.72 -20.75 -18.93
CA ASP A 453 -3.66 -21.08 -17.51
C ASP A 453 -2.88 -22.39 -17.34
N THR A 454 -1.76 -22.33 -16.62
CA THR A 454 -0.90 -23.49 -16.36
C THR A 454 -1.62 -24.60 -15.57
N ALA A 455 -2.65 -24.26 -14.80
CA ALA A 455 -3.44 -25.23 -14.04
C ALA A 455 -4.44 -26.00 -14.93
N LYS A 456 -4.88 -25.39 -16.06
CA LYS A 456 -5.84 -25.97 -17.00
C LYS A 456 -5.16 -26.62 -18.22
N GLY A 457 -3.85 -26.53 -18.35
CA GLY A 457 -3.10 -26.98 -19.50
C GLY A 457 -3.17 -26.04 -20.72
N GLU A 458 -2.84 -26.55 -21.92
CA GLU A 458 -2.91 -25.75 -23.15
C GLU A 458 -4.35 -25.72 -23.72
N PRO A 459 -4.83 -24.53 -24.19
CA PRO A 459 -6.14 -24.42 -24.83
C PRO A 459 -6.28 -25.34 -26.05
N GLY A 460 -7.36 -26.11 -26.10
CA GLY A 460 -7.68 -27.02 -27.18
C GLY A 460 -8.00 -26.31 -28.51
N LYS A 461 -8.26 -27.10 -29.57
CA LYS A 461 -8.64 -26.58 -30.88
C LYS A 461 -9.91 -25.75 -30.82
N ALA A 462 -10.95 -26.22 -30.10
CA ALA A 462 -12.23 -25.54 -29.95
C ALA A 462 -12.07 -24.15 -29.29
N ALA A 463 -11.30 -24.04 -28.20
CA ALA A 463 -11.03 -22.76 -27.55
C ALA A 463 -10.33 -21.76 -28.49
N ARG A 464 -9.36 -22.22 -29.28
CA ARG A 464 -8.64 -21.38 -30.26
C ARG A 464 -9.55 -20.91 -31.40
N GLU A 465 -10.45 -21.77 -31.89
CA GLU A 465 -11.42 -21.42 -32.92
C GLU A 465 -12.47 -20.42 -32.41
N GLN A 466 -12.92 -20.57 -31.14
CA GLN A 466 -13.82 -19.59 -30.51
C GLN A 466 -13.13 -18.25 -30.30
N ALA A 467 -11.86 -18.22 -29.88
CA ALA A 467 -11.09 -16.98 -29.76
C ALA A 467 -10.90 -16.29 -31.14
N ALA A 468 -10.66 -17.05 -32.20
CA ALA A 468 -10.60 -16.54 -33.56
C ALA A 468 -11.98 -15.97 -34.02
N SER A 469 -13.09 -16.63 -33.68
CA SER A 469 -14.43 -16.13 -33.94
C SER A 469 -14.75 -14.79 -33.26
N ILE A 470 -14.27 -14.62 -32.01
CA ILE A 470 -14.35 -13.33 -31.28
C ILE A 470 -13.51 -12.25 -31.99
N ALA A 471 -12.31 -12.56 -32.47
CA ALA A 471 -11.49 -11.62 -33.21
C ALA A 471 -12.14 -11.20 -34.54
N ALA A 472 -12.72 -12.14 -35.24
CA ALA A 472 -13.50 -11.89 -36.44
C ALA A 472 -14.72 -11.00 -36.18
N PHE A 473 -15.46 -11.24 -35.09
CA PHE A 473 -16.63 -10.45 -34.70
C PHE A 473 -16.27 -8.98 -34.36
N TYR A 474 -15.15 -8.74 -33.69
CA TYR A 474 -14.66 -7.39 -33.37
C TYR A 474 -13.75 -6.80 -34.44
N SER A 475 -13.95 -7.16 -35.69
CA SER A 475 -13.27 -6.58 -36.85
C SER A 475 -14.25 -5.85 -37.78
N LYS A 476 -13.71 -5.05 -38.72
CA LYS A 476 -14.52 -4.47 -39.81
C LYS A 476 -15.17 -5.53 -40.73
N MET A 477 -14.65 -6.75 -40.69
CA MET A 477 -15.15 -7.89 -41.52
C MET A 477 -16.26 -8.70 -40.85
N LYS A 478 -16.85 -8.22 -39.77
CA LYS A 478 -17.87 -8.96 -38.99
C LYS A 478 -19.11 -9.40 -39.79
N LYS A 479 -19.38 -8.76 -40.91
CA LYS A 479 -20.49 -9.11 -41.80
C LYS A 479 -20.14 -10.17 -42.87
N SER A 480 -18.85 -10.56 -42.95
CA SER A 480 -18.39 -11.60 -43.88
C SER A 480 -18.71 -12.98 -43.32
N GLY A 481 -19.08 -13.92 -44.18
CA GLY A 481 -19.38 -15.30 -43.75
C GLY A 481 -18.17 -16.03 -43.15
N LEU A 482 -16.96 -15.71 -43.63
CA LEU A 482 -15.72 -16.33 -43.18
C LEU A 482 -14.60 -15.28 -43.17
N VAL A 483 -13.90 -15.14 -42.08
CA VAL A 483 -12.83 -14.12 -41.88
C VAL A 483 -11.52 -14.81 -41.60
N PRO A 484 -10.43 -14.48 -42.34
CA PRO A 484 -9.08 -14.93 -42.01
C PRO A 484 -8.56 -14.23 -40.74
N VAL A 485 -8.20 -15.00 -39.74
CA VAL A 485 -7.69 -14.51 -38.45
C VAL A 485 -6.25 -15.01 -38.24
N ALA A 486 -5.33 -14.10 -38.07
CA ALA A 486 -3.96 -14.41 -37.71
C ALA A 486 -3.93 -14.85 -36.23
N MET A 487 -3.29 -15.98 -35.94
CA MET A 487 -3.05 -16.52 -34.62
C MET A 487 -1.54 -16.74 -34.43
N THR A 488 -1.02 -16.28 -33.32
CA THR A 488 0.37 -16.56 -32.89
C THR A 488 0.46 -16.56 -31.37
N GLN A 489 1.62 -16.97 -30.81
CA GLN A 489 1.86 -16.72 -29.39
C GLN A 489 2.34 -15.28 -29.16
N LYS A 490 1.96 -14.67 -28.03
CA LYS A 490 2.29 -13.28 -27.70
C LYS A 490 3.80 -12.99 -27.82
N ARG A 491 4.67 -13.93 -27.49
CA ARG A 491 6.14 -13.75 -27.61
C ARG A 491 6.61 -13.42 -29.03
N TYR A 492 5.82 -13.69 -30.06
CA TYR A 492 6.09 -13.38 -31.46
C TYR A 492 5.37 -12.13 -31.96
N VAL A 493 4.76 -11.35 -31.03
CA VAL A 493 4.13 -10.06 -31.31
C VAL A 493 4.95 -8.96 -30.68
N ARG A 494 5.44 -8.04 -31.50
CA ARG A 494 6.24 -6.89 -31.06
C ARG A 494 5.69 -5.57 -31.63
N LYS A 495 5.89 -4.49 -30.92
CA LYS A 495 5.58 -3.15 -31.38
C LYS A 495 6.86 -2.41 -31.69
N PRO A 496 7.11 -2.03 -32.96
CA PRO A 496 8.24 -1.19 -33.33
C PRO A 496 8.13 0.20 -32.69
N LYS A 497 9.25 0.79 -32.33
CA LYS A 497 9.30 2.15 -31.76
C LYS A 497 8.73 3.15 -32.77
N GLY A 498 7.82 4.02 -32.32
CA GLY A 498 7.18 5.03 -33.18
C GLY A 498 5.94 4.53 -33.98
N SER A 499 5.55 3.26 -33.86
CA SER A 499 4.33 2.76 -34.52
C SER A 499 3.06 3.34 -33.93
N PRO A 500 2.02 3.64 -34.76
CA PRO A 500 0.72 4.12 -34.29
C PRO A 500 0.08 3.19 -33.25
N PRO A 501 -0.84 3.72 -32.39
CA PRO A 501 -1.61 2.88 -31.46
C PRO A 501 -2.34 1.73 -32.16
N GLY A 502 -2.24 0.51 -31.62
CA GLY A 502 -2.85 -0.70 -32.17
C GLY A 502 -2.07 -1.37 -33.31
N SER A 503 -0.93 -0.81 -33.72
CA SER A 503 -0.09 -1.42 -34.78
C SER A 503 1.00 -2.29 -34.15
N VAL A 504 1.10 -3.54 -34.60
CA VAL A 504 2.10 -4.51 -34.17
C VAL A 504 2.66 -5.28 -35.36
N VAL A 505 3.86 -5.81 -35.20
CA VAL A 505 4.47 -6.77 -36.12
C VAL A 505 4.29 -8.16 -35.54
N VAL A 506 3.78 -9.07 -36.38
CA VAL A 506 3.47 -10.44 -36.00
C VAL A 506 4.41 -11.38 -36.75
N GLU A 507 5.04 -12.27 -36.02
CA GLU A 507 5.91 -13.31 -36.55
C GLU A 507 5.30 -14.69 -36.28
N ARG A 508 5.65 -15.69 -37.09
CA ARG A 508 5.19 -17.09 -36.94
C ARG A 508 3.66 -17.21 -36.84
N GLU A 509 2.93 -16.42 -37.63
CA GLU A 509 1.46 -16.50 -37.63
C GLU A 509 0.95 -17.75 -38.31
N LYS A 510 -0.16 -18.29 -37.79
CA LYS A 510 -1.03 -19.26 -38.45
C LYS A 510 -2.35 -18.60 -38.75
N VAL A 511 -2.93 -18.85 -39.92
CA VAL A 511 -4.23 -18.30 -40.29
C VAL A 511 -5.33 -19.30 -39.97
N ILE A 512 -6.33 -18.85 -39.23
CA ILE A 512 -7.57 -19.59 -38.95
C ILE A 512 -8.70 -18.88 -39.64
N PHE A 513 -9.49 -19.59 -40.43
CA PHE A 513 -10.71 -19.07 -41.00
C PHE A 513 -11.86 -19.24 -39.99
N ALA A 514 -12.45 -18.14 -39.54
CA ALA A 514 -13.44 -18.13 -38.47
C ALA A 514 -14.70 -17.41 -38.89
N VAL A 515 -15.86 -17.96 -38.49
CA VAL A 515 -17.15 -17.30 -38.63
C VAL A 515 -17.30 -16.27 -37.51
N PRO A 516 -17.63 -15.00 -37.83
CA PRO A 516 -17.79 -13.95 -36.79
C PRO A 516 -18.98 -14.26 -35.87
N ARG A 517 -18.70 -14.73 -34.67
CA ARG A 517 -19.71 -14.99 -33.62
C ARG A 517 -19.13 -14.84 -32.23
N LEU A 518 -19.97 -14.53 -31.28
CA LEU A 518 -19.61 -14.57 -29.85
C LEU A 518 -19.99 -15.94 -29.26
N PRO A 519 -19.26 -16.43 -28.25
CA PRO A 519 -19.66 -17.60 -27.50
C PRO A 519 -21.05 -17.32 -26.85
N PRO A 520 -21.90 -18.33 -26.64
CA PRO A 520 -23.13 -18.16 -25.87
C PRO A 520 -22.75 -17.63 -24.47
N GLN A 521 -23.34 -16.49 -24.08
CA GLN A 521 -23.22 -16.02 -22.70
C GLN A 521 -24.19 -16.89 -21.88
N GLU A 522 -23.69 -17.54 -20.84
CA GLU A 522 -24.55 -18.08 -19.81
C GLU A 522 -25.39 -16.93 -19.22
N PRO A 523 -26.72 -17.07 -19.08
CA PRO A 523 -27.53 -16.05 -18.42
C PRO A 523 -27.03 -15.83 -17.00
N GLN A 524 -26.76 -14.57 -16.66
CA GLN A 524 -26.36 -14.11 -15.32
C GLN A 524 -27.54 -14.19 -14.36
#